data_5f4c008b6be983b4f70195c7dd004973
#
_entry.id   5f4c008b6be983b4f70195c7dd004973
#
_cell.length_a   1.000
_cell.length_b   1.000
_cell.length_c   1.000
_cell.angle_alpha   90.00
_cell.angle_beta   90.00
_cell.angle_gamma   90.00
#
_symmetry.space_group_name_H-M   'P 1'
#
loop_
_entity.id
_entity.type
_entity.pdbx_description
1 polymer ?
#
loop_
_entity_poly.entity_id
_entity_poly.type
_entity_poly.pdbx_seq_one_letter_code
_entity_poly.pdbx_strand_id
1 'polypeptide(L)'
;MRKAAIRDLSLNQRYLIRIGKCWYIFLKTNPCLSNDNRFKMMKKEDLRIVYMGTPDFAVEALRQLVEGGYNVVGVITMPDKPAGRGHKIQYSPVKQYALEQNLPLLQPEKLKDEAFVEALREWKADLQIVVAFRMLPEVVWNMPRLGTFNLHASLLPKYRGAAPIHWAVINGETQTGLTTFLLNDKIDEGEIIFMSMA
;
A
#
# COMPACT_ATOMS: atom_id res chain seq x y z
N MET A 1 11.99 -9.30 27.86
CA MET A 1 12.10 -7.82 27.75
C MET A 1 11.46 -7.20 26.48
N ARG A 2 11.16 -7.92 25.38
CA ARG A 2 10.55 -7.33 24.18
C ARG A 2 9.02 -7.10 24.21
N LYS A 3 8.29 -7.68 25.16
CA LYS A 3 6.82 -7.53 25.28
C LYS A 3 6.37 -6.26 26.02
N ALA A 4 7.22 -5.65 26.84
CA ALA A 4 6.89 -4.44 27.59
C ALA A 4 6.96 -3.17 26.74
N ALA A 5 7.88 -3.10 25.78
CA ALA A 5 8.07 -1.92 24.93
C ALA A 5 6.92 -1.65 23.93
N ILE A 6 6.04 -2.64 23.70
CA ILE A 6 4.91 -2.50 22.74
C ILE A 6 3.67 -1.88 23.43
N ARG A 7 3.59 -1.91 24.75
CA ARG A 7 2.42 -1.38 25.48
C ARG A 7 2.33 0.14 25.51
N ASP A 8 3.45 0.85 25.40
CA ASP A 8 3.51 2.32 25.48
C ASP A 8 3.46 3.03 24.13
N LEU A 9 3.29 2.29 23.03
CA LEU A 9 3.17 2.85 21.70
C LEU A 9 1.74 3.33 21.43
N SER A 10 1.58 4.48 20.76
CA SER A 10 0.28 4.97 20.28
C SER A 10 -0.41 3.93 19.37
N LEU A 11 -1.73 4.01 19.25
CA LEU A 11 -2.47 3.13 18.32
C LEU A 11 -1.85 3.10 16.92
N ASN A 12 -1.46 4.26 16.40
CA ASN A 12 -0.76 4.37 15.11
C ASN A 12 0.55 3.59 15.09
N GLN A 13 1.38 3.72 16.13
CA GLN A 13 2.66 3.01 16.20
C GLN A 13 2.49 1.48 16.30
N ARG A 14 1.44 1.00 16.96
CA ARG A 14 1.11 -0.44 17.01
C ARG A 14 0.66 -0.97 15.66
N TYR A 15 -0.11 -0.17 14.90
CA TYR A 15 -0.47 -0.46 13.51
C TYR A 15 0.78 -0.61 12.64
N LEU A 16 1.74 0.28 12.80
CA LEU A 16 2.94 0.40 11.98
C LEU A 16 3.89 -0.80 12.13
N ILE A 17 4.10 -1.27 13.36
CA ILE A 17 4.95 -2.45 13.63
C ILE A 17 4.35 -3.74 13.01
N ARG A 18 3.02 -3.81 12.87
CA ARG A 18 2.34 -4.97 12.28
C ARG A 18 2.36 -4.98 10.76
N ILE A 19 2.39 -3.81 10.12
CA ILE A 19 2.51 -3.70 8.65
C ILE A 19 3.79 -4.40 8.17
N GLY A 20 4.94 -4.16 8.81
CA GLY A 20 6.20 -4.81 8.46
C GLY A 20 6.18 -6.34 8.62
N LYS A 21 5.45 -6.86 9.64
CA LYS A 21 5.25 -8.32 9.81
C LYS A 21 4.30 -8.90 8.77
N CYS A 22 3.27 -8.16 8.37
CA CYS A 22 2.33 -8.51 7.31
C CYS A 22 3.05 -8.79 5.98
N TRP A 23 4.01 -7.94 5.64
CA TRP A 23 4.85 -8.05 4.46
C TRP A 23 5.68 -9.32 4.42
N TYR A 24 6.37 -9.60 5.50
CA TYR A 24 7.22 -10.78 5.60
C TYR A 24 6.40 -12.09 5.52
N ILE A 25 5.21 -12.09 6.11
CA ILE A 25 4.29 -13.23 6.06
C ILE A 25 3.69 -13.36 4.66
N PHE A 26 3.26 -12.26 4.02
CA PHE A 26 2.73 -12.26 2.66
C PHE A 26 3.67 -12.93 1.66
N LEU A 27 4.94 -12.55 1.68
CA LEU A 27 5.94 -13.12 0.77
C LEU A 27 6.24 -14.59 1.06
N LYS A 28 5.99 -15.06 2.29
CA LYS A 28 6.23 -16.45 2.68
C LYS A 28 5.02 -17.39 2.55
N THR A 29 3.82 -16.87 2.67
CA THR A 29 2.61 -17.70 2.82
C THR A 29 1.65 -17.64 1.63
N ASN A 30 1.90 -16.81 0.62
CA ASN A 30 1.03 -16.75 -0.55
C ASN A 30 1.17 -18.04 -1.39
N PRO A 31 0.10 -18.86 -1.52
CA PRO A 31 0.16 -20.14 -2.26
C PRO A 31 0.51 -19.95 -3.74
N CYS A 32 0.05 -18.86 -4.36
CA CYS A 32 0.43 -18.50 -5.73
C CYS A 32 1.93 -18.22 -5.87
N LEU A 33 2.54 -17.67 -4.82
CA LEU A 33 3.95 -17.33 -4.79
C LEU A 33 4.81 -18.51 -4.28
N SER A 34 4.28 -19.33 -3.37
CA SER A 34 5.01 -20.45 -2.77
C SER A 34 5.15 -21.65 -3.71
N ASN A 35 4.23 -21.85 -4.67
CA ASN A 35 4.26 -22.93 -5.64
C ASN A 35 4.97 -22.58 -6.96
N ASP A 36 5.23 -21.32 -7.24
CA ASP A 36 6.05 -20.92 -8.39
C ASP A 36 7.53 -20.98 -7.99
N ASN A 37 8.26 -21.97 -8.54
CA ASN A 37 9.70 -22.15 -8.32
C ASN A 37 10.52 -20.90 -8.67
N ARG A 38 10.00 -20.03 -9.55
CA ARG A 38 10.61 -18.73 -9.89
C ARG A 38 10.58 -17.78 -8.71
N PHE A 39 9.57 -17.86 -7.85
CA PHE A 39 9.40 -17.01 -6.67
C PHE A 39 10.27 -17.43 -5.48
N LYS A 40 10.47 -18.74 -5.29
CA LYS A 40 11.38 -19.26 -4.26
C LYS A 40 12.83 -18.81 -4.43
N MET A 41 13.19 -18.40 -5.64
CA MET A 41 14.55 -17.97 -6.00
C MET A 41 14.70 -16.46 -6.12
N MET A 42 13.60 -15.66 -6.12
CA MET A 42 13.70 -14.21 -6.21
C MET A 42 14.13 -13.60 -4.89
N LYS A 43 15.20 -12.82 -4.94
CA LYS A 43 15.60 -11.97 -3.82
C LYS A 43 14.67 -10.76 -3.75
N LYS A 44 14.48 -10.19 -2.57
CA LYS A 44 13.65 -9.00 -2.37
C LYS A 44 14.12 -7.79 -3.19
N GLU A 45 15.43 -7.73 -3.47
CA GLU A 45 16.07 -6.68 -4.27
C GLU A 45 15.72 -6.81 -5.76
N ASP A 46 15.38 -8.01 -6.24
CA ASP A 46 15.04 -8.28 -7.64
C ASP A 46 13.55 -8.05 -7.92
N LEU A 47 12.71 -8.06 -6.87
CA LEU A 47 11.27 -7.85 -6.98
C LEU A 47 10.94 -6.38 -7.23
N ARG A 48 10.51 -6.05 -8.44
CA ARG A 48 10.17 -4.68 -8.86
C ARG A 48 8.80 -4.29 -8.36
N ILE A 49 8.75 -3.35 -7.42
CA ILE A 49 7.52 -2.93 -6.74
C ILE A 49 7.15 -1.50 -7.16
N VAL A 50 5.90 -1.30 -7.57
CA VAL A 50 5.29 0.03 -7.66
C VAL A 50 4.40 0.24 -6.45
N TYR A 51 4.56 1.38 -5.80
CA TYR A 51 3.79 1.77 -4.63
C TYR A 51 2.80 2.89 -4.95
N MET A 52 1.55 2.77 -4.48
CA MET A 52 0.49 3.76 -4.68
C MET A 52 -0.11 4.17 -3.35
N GLY A 53 -0.05 5.45 -3.01
CA GLY A 53 -0.59 5.95 -1.75
C GLY A 53 -0.62 7.47 -1.69
N THR A 54 -1.31 8.02 -0.70
CA THR A 54 -1.42 9.48 -0.56
C THR A 54 -1.22 9.99 0.88
N PRO A 55 -2.01 9.55 1.90
CA PRO A 55 -1.97 10.12 3.25
C PRO A 55 -0.79 9.62 4.09
N ASP A 56 -0.62 10.20 5.28
CA ASP A 56 0.40 9.81 6.26
C ASP A 56 0.40 8.31 6.58
N PHE A 57 -0.78 7.72 6.68
CA PHE A 57 -0.92 6.27 6.91
C PHE A 57 -0.19 5.44 5.85
N ALA A 58 -0.16 5.91 4.59
CA ALA A 58 0.52 5.23 3.50
C ALA A 58 2.05 5.40 3.54
N VAL A 59 2.57 6.46 4.17
CA VAL A 59 4.02 6.71 4.25
C VAL A 59 4.74 5.60 4.98
N GLU A 60 4.17 5.10 6.07
CA GLU A 60 4.85 4.09 6.86
C GLU A 60 4.99 2.75 6.13
N ALA A 61 3.97 2.35 5.37
CA ALA A 61 4.06 1.16 4.54
C ALA A 61 5.17 1.29 3.47
N LEU A 62 5.28 2.47 2.84
CA LEU A 62 6.35 2.76 1.89
C LEU A 62 7.73 2.75 2.58
N ARG A 63 7.84 3.34 3.76
CA ARG A 63 9.06 3.35 4.56
C ARG A 63 9.56 1.95 4.87
N GLN A 64 8.67 1.08 5.32
CA GLN A 64 9.01 -0.32 5.62
C GLN A 64 9.53 -1.09 4.38
N LEU A 65 9.06 -0.75 3.18
CA LEU A 65 9.58 -1.31 1.95
C LEU A 65 11.00 -0.81 1.67
N VAL A 66 11.21 0.50 1.73
CA VAL A 66 12.50 1.12 1.42
C VAL A 66 13.56 0.69 2.43
N GLU A 67 13.29 0.82 3.75
CA GLU A 67 14.20 0.41 4.82
C GLU A 67 14.41 -1.11 4.85
N GLY A 68 13.41 -1.88 4.41
CA GLY A 68 13.50 -3.32 4.24
C GLY A 68 14.37 -3.76 3.06
N GLY A 69 14.87 -2.83 2.24
CA GLY A 69 15.71 -3.10 1.08
C GLY A 69 14.96 -3.75 -0.08
N TYR A 70 13.64 -3.49 -0.22
CA TYR A 70 12.87 -3.90 -1.39
C TYR A 70 13.09 -2.94 -2.54
N ASN A 71 13.02 -3.45 -3.77
CA ASN A 71 13.22 -2.65 -4.97
C ASN A 71 11.94 -1.88 -5.35
N VAL A 72 11.74 -0.71 -4.76
CA VAL A 72 10.66 0.21 -5.11
C VAL A 72 11.05 0.98 -6.37
N VAL A 73 10.54 0.56 -7.52
CA VAL A 73 10.89 1.13 -8.84
C VAL A 73 10.10 2.39 -9.18
N GLY A 74 9.04 2.68 -8.44
CA GLY A 74 8.27 3.90 -8.61
C GLY A 74 7.15 4.07 -7.58
N VAL A 75 6.78 5.31 -7.36
CA VAL A 75 5.73 5.74 -6.45
C VAL A 75 4.67 6.52 -7.22
N ILE A 76 3.40 6.25 -6.93
CA ILE A 76 2.28 6.98 -7.51
C ILE A 76 1.49 7.63 -6.38
N THR A 77 1.25 8.92 -6.47
CA THR A 77 0.42 9.65 -5.52
C THR A 77 -0.54 10.60 -6.21
N MET A 78 -1.44 11.21 -5.46
CA MET A 78 -2.37 12.21 -6.00
C MET A 78 -1.62 13.44 -6.49
N PRO A 79 -2.13 14.13 -7.54
CA PRO A 79 -1.62 15.43 -7.96
C PRO A 79 -1.63 16.44 -6.82
N ASP A 80 -0.68 17.36 -6.85
CA ASP A 80 -0.60 18.43 -5.89
C ASP A 80 -1.84 19.32 -6.01
N LYS A 81 -2.37 19.74 -4.86
CA LYS A 81 -3.53 20.64 -4.80
C LYS A 81 -3.20 21.84 -3.93
N PRO A 82 -3.67 23.04 -4.32
CA PRO A 82 -3.66 24.17 -3.41
C PRO A 82 -4.47 23.83 -2.16
N ALA A 83 -3.90 24.03 -0.98
CA ALA A 83 -4.56 23.77 0.28
C ALA A 83 -4.38 24.94 1.26
N GLY A 84 -5.33 25.07 2.20
CA GLY A 84 -5.30 26.04 3.27
C GLY A 84 -5.57 27.48 2.84
N ARG A 85 -5.54 28.39 3.84
CA ARG A 85 -5.64 29.83 3.62
C ARG A 85 -4.38 30.32 2.91
N GLY A 86 -4.50 30.80 1.68
CA GLY A 86 -3.39 31.33 0.86
C GLY A 86 -2.99 30.43 -0.33
N HIS A 87 -3.75 29.37 -0.62
CA HIS A 87 -3.59 28.54 -1.83
C HIS A 87 -2.14 28.05 -2.11
N LYS A 88 -1.35 27.83 -1.07
CA LYS A 88 -0.01 27.24 -1.25
C LYS A 88 -0.13 25.81 -1.71
N ILE A 89 0.70 25.43 -2.68
CA ILE A 89 0.79 24.03 -3.14
C ILE A 89 1.26 23.17 -1.96
N GLN A 90 0.46 22.18 -1.60
CA GLN A 90 0.79 21.24 -0.54
C GLN A 90 1.07 19.87 -1.16
N TYR A 91 2.24 19.33 -0.87
CA TYR A 91 2.62 17.99 -1.29
C TYR A 91 1.95 16.94 -0.40
N SER A 92 1.56 15.82 -1.00
CA SER A 92 1.10 14.69 -0.20
C SER A 92 2.24 14.15 0.66
N PRO A 93 1.96 13.57 1.84
CA PRO A 93 2.98 12.94 2.68
C PRO A 93 3.80 11.89 1.94
N VAL A 94 3.15 11.06 1.12
CA VAL A 94 3.83 10.06 0.28
C VAL A 94 4.76 10.71 -0.74
N LYS A 95 4.37 11.86 -1.35
CA LYS A 95 5.26 12.60 -2.25
C LYS A 95 6.49 13.11 -1.52
N GLN A 96 6.31 13.72 -0.34
CA GLN A 96 7.42 14.25 0.45
C GLN A 96 8.44 13.13 0.73
N TYR A 97 7.98 12.00 1.23
CA TYR A 97 8.85 10.86 1.50
C TYR A 97 9.52 10.30 0.23
N ALA A 98 8.79 10.19 -0.88
CA ALA A 98 9.36 9.73 -2.15
C ALA A 98 10.49 10.63 -2.65
N LEU A 99 10.34 11.96 -2.53
CA LEU A 99 11.38 12.93 -2.88
C LEU A 99 12.60 12.83 -1.95
N GLU A 100 12.40 12.68 -0.65
CA GLU A 100 13.47 12.48 0.34
C GLU A 100 14.31 11.22 0.05
N GLN A 101 13.64 10.16 -0.45
CA GLN A 101 14.30 8.90 -0.79
C GLN A 101 14.74 8.80 -2.24
N ASN A 102 14.62 9.87 -3.04
CA ASN A 102 14.94 9.91 -4.48
C ASN A 102 14.23 8.81 -5.29
N LEU A 103 12.99 8.47 -4.94
CA LEU A 103 12.20 7.48 -5.65
C LEU A 103 11.54 8.11 -6.89
N PRO A 104 11.48 7.39 -8.04
CA PRO A 104 10.70 7.83 -9.20
C PRO A 104 9.24 8.07 -8.83
N LEU A 105 8.66 9.19 -9.29
CA LEU A 105 7.33 9.63 -8.88
C LEU A 105 6.44 9.96 -10.08
N LEU A 106 5.21 9.47 -10.06
CA LEU A 106 4.15 9.87 -10.98
C LEU A 106 2.93 10.41 -10.21
N GLN A 107 2.32 11.46 -10.77
CA GLN A 107 1.14 12.12 -10.20
C GLN A 107 0.04 12.29 -11.26
N PRO A 108 -0.55 11.20 -11.75
CA PRO A 108 -1.54 11.27 -12.82
C PRO A 108 -2.84 11.93 -12.36
N GLU A 109 -3.39 12.84 -13.14
CA GLU A 109 -4.75 13.35 -12.94
C GLU A 109 -5.78 12.27 -13.28
N LYS A 110 -5.58 11.60 -14.42
CA LYS A 110 -6.43 10.52 -14.90
C LYS A 110 -5.65 9.21 -14.99
N LEU A 111 -6.12 8.18 -14.28
CA LEU A 111 -5.48 6.85 -14.27
C LEU A 111 -5.68 6.04 -15.56
N LYS A 112 -6.55 6.50 -16.47
CA LYS A 112 -6.78 5.89 -17.79
C LYS A 112 -6.02 6.62 -18.90
N ASP A 113 -5.25 7.65 -18.59
CA ASP A 113 -4.44 8.38 -19.55
C ASP A 113 -3.37 7.46 -20.14
N GLU A 114 -3.29 7.39 -21.47
CA GLU A 114 -2.35 6.52 -22.18
C GLU A 114 -0.89 6.83 -21.82
N ALA A 115 -0.55 8.12 -21.70
CA ALA A 115 0.82 8.53 -21.33
C ALA A 115 1.18 8.03 -19.92
N PHE A 116 0.25 8.07 -18.98
CA PHE A 116 0.46 7.51 -17.64
C PHE A 116 0.59 5.98 -17.67
N VAL A 117 -0.30 5.30 -18.39
CA VAL A 117 -0.29 3.84 -18.49
C VAL A 117 1.01 3.35 -19.10
N GLU A 118 1.53 4.05 -20.12
CA GLU A 118 2.81 3.69 -20.75
C GLU A 118 3.99 3.94 -19.82
N ALA A 119 4.05 5.11 -19.16
CA ALA A 119 5.08 5.40 -18.15
C ALA A 119 5.08 4.36 -17.00
N LEU A 120 3.89 3.91 -16.56
CA LEU A 120 3.78 2.84 -15.57
C LEU A 120 4.30 1.50 -16.11
N ARG A 121 4.02 1.18 -17.38
CA ARG A 121 4.49 -0.05 -18.04
C ARG A 121 6.01 -0.08 -18.14
N GLU A 122 6.64 1.07 -18.43
CA GLU A 122 8.11 1.19 -18.50
C GLU A 122 8.80 0.82 -17.18
N TRP A 123 8.13 1.00 -16.05
CA TRP A 123 8.64 0.57 -14.74
C TRP A 123 8.71 -0.94 -14.59
N LYS A 124 8.07 -1.72 -15.48
CA LYS A 124 8.11 -3.20 -15.50
C LYS A 124 7.92 -3.80 -14.11
N ALA A 125 6.92 -3.33 -13.41
CA ALA A 125 6.62 -3.80 -12.07
C ALA A 125 6.21 -5.29 -12.07
N ASP A 126 6.74 -6.04 -11.13
CA ASP A 126 6.28 -7.39 -10.85
C ASP A 126 5.05 -7.39 -9.97
N LEU A 127 4.96 -6.41 -9.08
CA LEU A 127 3.93 -6.29 -8.06
C LEU A 127 3.54 -4.82 -7.88
N GLN A 128 2.26 -4.56 -7.67
CA GLN A 128 1.79 -3.25 -7.26
C GLN A 128 1.16 -3.31 -5.87
N ILE A 129 1.35 -2.23 -5.09
CA ILE A 129 0.86 -2.11 -3.73
C ILE A 129 0.08 -0.83 -3.59
N VAL A 130 -1.12 -0.96 -3.07
CA VAL A 130 -2.03 0.16 -2.88
C VAL A 130 -2.31 0.35 -1.40
N VAL A 131 -2.16 1.57 -0.91
CA VAL A 131 -2.49 1.94 0.46
C VAL A 131 -3.17 3.30 0.47
N ALA A 132 -4.45 3.33 0.83
CA ALA A 132 -5.24 4.56 0.90
C ALA A 132 -5.08 5.43 -0.37
N PHE A 133 -5.41 4.84 -1.50
CA PHE A 133 -5.39 5.49 -2.81
C PHE A 133 -6.79 5.47 -3.43
N ARG A 134 -6.96 6.13 -4.58
CA ARG A 134 -8.22 6.10 -5.34
C ARG A 134 -8.41 4.76 -6.06
N MET A 135 -9.65 4.48 -6.47
CA MET A 135 -9.98 3.29 -7.24
C MET A 135 -9.15 3.23 -8.53
N LEU A 136 -8.56 2.07 -8.79
CA LEU A 136 -7.74 1.82 -9.96
C LEU A 136 -8.58 1.22 -11.09
N PRO A 137 -8.40 1.67 -12.35
CA PRO A 137 -8.96 1.00 -13.51
C PRO A 137 -8.24 -0.32 -13.77
N GLU A 138 -8.92 -1.25 -14.46
CA GLU A 138 -8.38 -2.59 -14.75
C GLU A 138 -7.04 -2.55 -15.48
N VAL A 139 -6.88 -1.65 -16.44
CA VAL A 139 -5.63 -1.46 -17.20
C VAL A 139 -4.41 -1.17 -16.29
N VAL A 140 -4.64 -0.65 -15.10
CA VAL A 140 -3.60 -0.37 -14.11
C VAL A 140 -3.42 -1.52 -13.13
N TRP A 141 -4.50 -1.98 -12.45
CA TRP A 141 -4.34 -3.00 -11.42
C TRP A 141 -4.04 -4.40 -11.95
N ASN A 142 -4.43 -4.70 -13.19
CA ASN A 142 -4.17 -5.99 -13.83
C ASN A 142 -2.85 -6.02 -14.64
N MET A 143 -2.03 -4.96 -14.54
CA MET A 143 -0.79 -4.85 -15.31
C MET A 143 0.34 -5.76 -14.80
N PRO A 144 0.64 -5.82 -13.48
CA PRO A 144 1.79 -6.58 -13.00
C PRO A 144 1.51 -8.08 -12.95
N ARG A 145 2.52 -8.89 -13.28
CA ARG A 145 2.38 -10.36 -13.35
C ARG A 145 2.02 -11.04 -12.03
N LEU A 146 2.32 -10.40 -10.91
CA LEU A 146 2.00 -10.91 -9.56
C LEU A 146 0.75 -10.25 -8.97
N GLY A 147 0.09 -9.42 -9.77
CA GLY A 147 -1.11 -8.72 -9.38
C GLY A 147 -0.85 -7.45 -8.58
N THR A 148 -1.94 -6.84 -8.18
CA THR A 148 -1.98 -5.65 -7.34
C THR A 148 -2.72 -5.99 -6.07
N PHE A 149 -2.17 -5.65 -4.91
CA PHE A 149 -2.92 -5.81 -3.68
C PHE A 149 -3.11 -4.49 -2.94
N ASN A 150 -4.16 -4.45 -2.14
CA ASN A 150 -4.48 -3.33 -1.27
C ASN A 150 -4.22 -3.69 0.20
N LEU A 151 -3.68 -2.72 0.93
CA LEU A 151 -3.65 -2.74 2.39
C LEU A 151 -4.82 -1.90 2.90
N HIS A 152 -5.85 -2.57 3.39
CA HIS A 152 -7.08 -1.96 3.89
C HIS A 152 -7.10 -1.94 5.42
N ALA A 153 -7.46 -0.79 5.99
CA ALA A 153 -7.38 -0.57 7.44
C ALA A 153 -8.65 -1.02 8.18
N SER A 154 -9.13 -2.23 7.88
CA SER A 154 -10.19 -2.90 8.65
C SER A 154 -10.02 -4.41 8.62
N LEU A 155 -10.79 -5.11 9.44
CA LEU A 155 -10.98 -6.57 9.35
C LEU A 155 -12.14 -6.84 8.36
N LEU A 156 -11.80 -7.06 7.09
CA LEU A 156 -12.82 -7.38 6.08
C LEU A 156 -13.63 -8.63 6.46
N PRO A 157 -14.93 -8.68 6.17
CA PRO A 157 -15.70 -7.78 5.30
C PRO A 157 -16.23 -6.51 5.96
N LYS A 158 -15.90 -6.23 7.24
CA LYS A 158 -16.34 -5.01 7.90
C LYS A 158 -15.66 -3.78 7.28
N TYR A 159 -16.39 -2.69 7.14
CA TYR A 159 -15.90 -1.38 6.72
C TYR A 159 -15.18 -1.39 5.35
N ARG A 160 -15.76 -2.09 4.36
CA ARG A 160 -15.37 -1.92 2.95
C ARG A 160 -15.54 -0.47 2.51
N GLY A 161 -14.73 -0.03 1.56
CA GLY A 161 -14.79 1.32 0.98
C GLY A 161 -13.97 2.35 1.74
N ALA A 162 -14.43 3.59 1.77
CA ALA A 162 -13.67 4.72 2.25
C ALA A 162 -13.62 4.84 3.78
N ALA A 163 -12.49 5.31 4.30
CA ALA A 163 -12.30 5.72 5.70
C ALA A 163 -12.63 4.65 6.77
N PRO A 164 -12.17 3.40 6.63
CA PRO A 164 -12.51 2.29 7.54
C PRO A 164 -12.14 2.58 9.01
N ILE A 165 -11.03 3.27 9.25
CA ILE A 165 -10.60 3.65 10.62
C ILE A 165 -11.62 4.58 11.26
N HIS A 166 -12.12 5.58 10.52
CA HIS A 166 -13.11 6.52 11.04
C HIS A 166 -14.41 5.81 11.41
N TRP A 167 -14.87 4.89 10.56
CA TRP A 167 -16.08 4.12 10.83
C TRP A 167 -15.95 3.19 12.05
N ALA A 168 -14.78 2.57 12.23
CA ALA A 168 -14.52 1.77 13.42
C ALA A 168 -14.60 2.62 14.69
N VAL A 169 -14.04 3.85 14.68
CA VAL A 169 -14.10 4.77 15.82
C VAL A 169 -15.54 5.28 16.06
N ILE A 170 -16.24 5.71 15.00
CA ILE A 170 -17.64 6.22 15.12
C ILE A 170 -18.56 5.14 15.69
N ASN A 171 -18.38 3.89 15.30
CA ASN A 171 -19.20 2.77 15.77
C ASN A 171 -18.76 2.21 17.15
N GLY A 172 -17.75 2.82 17.78
CA GLY A 172 -17.26 2.41 19.09
C GLY A 172 -16.62 1.02 19.12
N GLU A 173 -16.04 0.59 17.99
CA GLU A 173 -15.35 -0.70 17.94
C GLU A 173 -14.15 -0.71 18.88
N THR A 174 -14.06 -1.73 19.70
CA THR A 174 -12.94 -1.93 20.62
C THR A 174 -11.76 -2.65 19.98
N GLN A 175 -11.97 -3.22 18.79
CA GLN A 175 -10.98 -3.92 18.01
C GLN A 175 -11.17 -3.60 16.53
N THR A 176 -10.07 -3.37 15.84
CA THR A 176 -10.01 -3.25 14.38
C THR A 176 -8.76 -3.94 13.87
N GLY A 177 -8.41 -3.78 12.61
CA GLY A 177 -7.22 -4.44 12.08
C GLY A 177 -6.86 -3.99 10.68
N LEU A 178 -6.04 -4.79 10.05
CA LEU A 178 -5.57 -4.63 8.69
C LEU A 178 -5.88 -5.88 7.89
N THR A 179 -6.35 -5.70 6.67
CA THR A 179 -6.51 -6.77 5.69
C THR A 179 -5.72 -6.45 4.43
N THR A 180 -4.91 -7.38 3.96
CA THR A 180 -4.32 -7.33 2.62
C THR A 180 -5.05 -8.31 1.70
N PHE A 181 -5.40 -7.85 0.51
CA PHE A 181 -6.12 -8.65 -0.46
C PHE A 181 -5.72 -8.27 -1.89
N LEU A 182 -5.82 -9.20 -2.83
CA LEU A 182 -5.61 -8.96 -4.25
C LEU A 182 -6.78 -8.15 -4.82
N LEU A 183 -6.48 -7.14 -5.65
CA LEU A 183 -7.52 -6.36 -6.32
C LEU A 183 -8.21 -7.18 -7.40
N ASN A 184 -9.49 -6.93 -7.54
CA ASN A 184 -10.34 -7.40 -8.64
C ASN A 184 -11.29 -6.26 -9.08
N ASP A 185 -12.31 -6.58 -9.87
CA ASP A 185 -13.32 -5.65 -10.38
C ASP A 185 -14.32 -5.14 -9.32
N LYS A 186 -14.32 -5.76 -8.12
CA LYS A 186 -15.23 -5.40 -7.02
C LYS A 186 -14.51 -4.64 -5.93
N ILE A 187 -15.23 -3.73 -5.26
CA ILE A 187 -14.65 -2.91 -4.20
C ILE A 187 -14.42 -3.74 -2.95
N ASP A 188 -13.15 -3.89 -2.56
CA ASP A 188 -12.68 -4.57 -1.35
C ASP A 188 -13.24 -5.99 -1.17
N GLU A 189 -13.41 -6.71 -2.27
CA GLU A 189 -13.91 -8.10 -2.32
C GLU A 189 -12.90 -9.10 -2.89
N GLY A 190 -11.68 -8.67 -3.12
CA GLY A 190 -10.65 -9.54 -3.65
C GLY A 190 -10.21 -10.64 -2.68
N GLU A 191 -9.39 -11.57 -3.18
CA GLU A 191 -8.86 -12.67 -2.39
C GLU A 191 -8.00 -12.15 -1.23
N ILE A 192 -8.40 -12.51 -0.01
CA ILE A 192 -7.69 -12.10 1.20
C ILE A 192 -6.38 -12.88 1.31
N ILE A 193 -5.29 -12.13 1.41
CA ILE A 193 -3.94 -12.67 1.57
C ILE A 193 -3.60 -12.81 3.05
N PHE A 194 -3.92 -11.78 3.83
CA PHE A 194 -3.57 -11.74 5.25
C PHE A 194 -4.49 -10.79 6.02
N MET A 195 -4.77 -11.13 7.27
CA MET A 195 -5.48 -10.29 8.22
C MET A 195 -4.74 -10.24 9.56
N SER A 196 -4.72 -9.08 10.19
CA SER A 196 -4.17 -8.89 11.53
C SER A 196 -5.04 -7.94 12.35
N MET A 197 -5.35 -8.33 13.57
CA MET A 197 -5.94 -7.41 14.55
C MET A 197 -4.90 -6.41 15.03
N ALA A 198 -5.36 -5.20 15.32
CA ALA A 198 -4.55 -4.11 15.87
C ALA A 198 -5.04 -3.71 17.27
#